data_c2edafc8d3007ad25494f09d6c464fa2
#
_entry.id   c2edafc8d3007ad25494f09d6c464fa2
#
_cell.length_a   1.000
_cell.length_b   1.000
_cell.length_c   1.000
_cell.angle_alpha   90.00
_cell.angle_beta   90.00
_cell.angle_gamma   90.00
#
_symmetry.space_group_name_H-M   'P 1'
#
loop_
_entity.id
_entity.type
_entity.pdbx_description
1 polymer ?
#
loop_
_entity_poly.entity_id
_entity_poly.type
_entity_poly.pdbx_seq_one_letter_code
_entity_poly.pdbx_strand_id
1 'polypeptide(L)'
;FVNSYNNATKKVGVIKAEKYDYKLPAFSISVLGNKFDSITSKDLEKTPVTRFIAVVSNGKNKIVRKYTGIKFKDVLNTKNFNEYSSITFKSTGGLQVTYDKSQITDEVFLIFQVNDKGFIKNEKVGLLAVDRLSRYSIPNIVRIDIN
;
A
#
# COMPACT_ATOMS: atom_id res chain seq x y z
N PHE A 1 23.81 -6.78 -8.60
CA PHE A 1 22.71 -6.57 -7.67
C PHE A 1 21.42 -7.27 -8.11
N VAL A 2 20.96 -6.93 -9.30
CA VAL A 2 19.72 -7.51 -9.83
C VAL A 2 19.83 -9.03 -9.97
N ASN A 3 20.99 -9.52 -10.31
CA ASN A 3 21.19 -10.94 -10.49
C ASN A 3 21.02 -11.77 -9.23
N SER A 4 21.22 -11.17 -8.07
CA SER A 4 21.00 -11.88 -6.81
C SER A 4 19.51 -12.11 -6.53
N TYR A 5 18.63 -11.47 -7.30
CA TYR A 5 17.19 -11.58 -7.15
C TYR A 5 16.57 -12.30 -8.33
N ASN A 6 17.12 -13.47 -8.63
CA ASN A 6 16.58 -14.31 -9.69
C ASN A 6 15.14 -14.69 -9.36
N ASN A 7 14.24 -14.35 -10.26
CA ASN A 7 12.82 -14.54 -10.07
C ASN A 7 12.39 -15.98 -9.84
N ALA A 8 13.12 -16.93 -10.41
CA ALA A 8 12.77 -18.35 -10.30
C ALA A 8 12.97 -18.88 -8.88
N THR A 9 13.86 -18.26 -8.10
CA THR A 9 14.26 -18.75 -6.77
C THR A 9 13.80 -17.88 -5.61
N LYS A 10 13.36 -16.64 -5.90
CA LYS A 10 12.97 -15.70 -4.83
C LYS A 10 11.50 -15.82 -4.48
N LYS A 11 11.24 -15.77 -3.20
CA LYS A 11 9.86 -15.72 -2.70
C LYS A 11 9.34 -14.29 -2.82
N VAL A 12 8.05 -14.16 -3.05
CA VAL A 12 7.35 -12.89 -2.96
C VAL A 12 7.48 -12.37 -1.52
N GLY A 13 7.82 -11.10 -1.38
CA GLY A 13 7.98 -10.49 -0.08
C GLY A 13 8.98 -9.33 -0.10
N VAL A 14 9.08 -8.64 1.02
CA VAL A 14 10.03 -7.56 1.21
C VAL A 14 11.43 -8.16 1.44
N ILE A 15 12.41 -7.69 0.64
CA ILE A 15 13.80 -8.12 0.77
C ILE A 15 14.56 -7.19 1.69
N LYS A 16 14.36 -5.90 1.53
CA LYS A 16 15.10 -4.87 2.28
C LYS A 16 14.18 -3.67 2.50
N ALA A 17 14.20 -3.12 3.69
CA ALA A 17 13.40 -1.96 4.04
C ALA A 17 14.20 -1.01 4.93
N GLU A 18 13.96 0.28 4.77
CA GLU A 18 14.58 1.32 5.59
C GLU A 18 13.61 2.46 5.81
N LYS A 19 13.76 3.17 6.92
CA LYS A 19 13.05 4.41 7.13
C LYS A 19 13.47 5.42 6.06
N TYR A 20 12.52 6.18 5.58
CA TYR A 20 12.79 7.15 4.53
C TYR A 20 12.17 8.50 4.91
N ASP A 21 12.99 9.53 4.92
CA ASP A 21 12.51 10.89 5.14
C ASP A 21 11.89 11.41 3.85
N TYR A 22 10.59 11.22 3.74
CA TYR A 22 9.84 11.53 2.53
C TYR A 22 8.63 12.38 2.87
N LYS A 23 8.55 13.53 2.20
CA LYS A 23 7.38 14.40 2.34
C LYS A 23 6.25 13.86 1.46
N LEU A 24 5.15 13.48 2.10
CA LEU A 24 4.01 12.93 1.39
C LEU A 24 3.41 13.95 0.41
N PRO A 25 3.02 13.50 -0.78
CA PRO A 25 2.21 14.34 -1.66
C PRO A 25 0.85 14.61 -1.02
N ALA A 26 0.21 15.69 -1.42
CA ALA A 26 -1.13 16.01 -0.93
C ALA A 26 -2.13 14.97 -1.46
N PHE A 27 -2.86 14.32 -0.58
CA PHE A 27 -3.90 13.36 -0.97
C PHE A 27 -5.02 13.33 0.07
N SER A 28 -6.15 12.80 -0.34
CA SER A 28 -7.27 12.52 0.55
C SER A 28 -7.99 11.27 0.07
N ILE A 29 -8.22 10.35 0.98
CA ILE A 29 -8.97 9.12 0.73
C ILE A 29 -10.22 9.17 1.60
N SER A 30 -11.40 9.02 0.99
CA SER A 30 -12.65 8.95 1.74
C SER A 30 -12.75 7.64 2.51
N VAL A 31 -13.23 7.69 3.73
CA VAL A 31 -13.42 6.49 4.56
C VAL A 31 -14.88 6.42 4.95
N LEU A 32 -15.49 5.28 4.69
CA LEU A 32 -16.85 4.97 5.12
C LEU A 32 -16.82 3.80 6.09
N GLY A 33 -17.41 3.99 7.24
CA GLY A 33 -17.51 2.99 8.29
C GLY A 33 -18.64 3.38 9.22
N ASN A 34 -18.42 3.26 10.53
CA ASN A 34 -19.39 3.75 11.51
C ASN A 34 -19.60 5.26 11.40
N LYS A 35 -18.57 5.98 10.99
CA LYS A 35 -18.61 7.41 10.74
C LYS A 35 -17.99 7.67 9.36
N PHE A 36 -18.42 8.77 8.76
CA PHE A 36 -17.76 9.27 7.58
C PHE A 36 -16.47 9.99 8.01
N ASP A 37 -15.35 9.59 7.43
CA ASP A 37 -14.04 10.13 7.77
C ASP A 37 -13.18 10.22 6.50
N SER A 38 -11.93 10.60 6.65
CA SER A 38 -10.97 10.62 5.57
C SER A 38 -9.57 10.28 6.11
N ILE A 39 -8.71 9.84 5.19
CA ILE A 39 -7.29 9.69 5.46
C ILE A 39 -6.57 10.67 4.55
N THR A 40 -5.87 11.62 5.14
CA THR A 40 -5.20 12.68 4.38
C THR A 40 -3.69 12.61 4.60
N SER A 41 -2.94 13.27 3.72
CA SER A 41 -1.50 13.41 3.90
C SER A 41 -1.15 14.06 5.23
N LYS A 42 -1.97 15.01 5.69
CA LYS A 42 -1.76 15.67 6.98
C LYS A 42 -1.90 14.69 8.14
N ASP A 43 -2.88 13.79 8.07
CA ASP A 43 -3.07 12.77 9.11
C ASP A 43 -1.85 11.87 9.25
N LEU A 44 -1.14 11.63 8.17
CA LEU A 44 -0.04 10.67 8.12
C LEU A 44 1.34 11.33 8.15
N GLU A 45 1.44 12.63 8.34
CA GLU A 45 2.74 13.31 8.25
C GLU A 45 3.76 12.86 9.29
N LYS A 46 3.31 12.31 10.41
CA LYS A 46 4.19 11.76 11.45
C LYS A 46 4.28 10.24 11.43
N THR A 47 3.60 9.61 10.51
CA THR A 47 3.61 8.15 10.38
C THR A 47 4.87 7.75 9.60
N PRO A 48 5.60 6.71 10.05
CA PRO A 48 6.83 6.32 9.38
C PRO A 48 6.62 5.97 7.91
N VAL A 49 7.44 6.53 7.04
CA VAL A 49 7.52 6.16 5.64
C VAL A 49 8.67 5.19 5.46
N THR A 50 8.45 4.15 4.69
CA THR A 50 9.44 3.12 4.42
C THR A 50 9.76 3.14 2.93
N ARG A 51 11.04 3.07 2.60
CA ARG A 51 11.50 2.75 1.25
C ARG A 51 11.98 1.32 1.26
N PHE A 52 11.46 0.50 0.37
CA PHE A 52 11.76 -0.92 0.41
C PHE A 52 11.90 -1.52 -0.98
N ILE A 53 12.68 -2.62 -1.04
CA ILE A 53 12.82 -3.44 -2.22
C ILE A 53 12.04 -4.72 -1.97
N ALA A 54 11.22 -5.10 -2.93
CA ALA A 54 10.38 -6.28 -2.79
C ALA A 54 10.33 -7.09 -4.08
N VAL A 55 10.14 -8.38 -3.91
CA VAL A 55 9.77 -9.28 -5.00
C VAL A 55 8.26 -9.34 -5.01
N VAL A 56 7.66 -8.90 -6.12
CA VAL A 56 6.21 -8.86 -6.24
C VAL A 56 5.77 -9.74 -7.42
N SER A 57 4.56 -10.27 -7.30
CA SER A 57 3.97 -11.05 -8.37
C SER A 57 3.23 -10.12 -9.34
N ASN A 58 3.48 -10.28 -10.65
CA ASN A 58 2.72 -9.57 -11.67
C ASN A 58 1.89 -10.54 -12.51
N GLY A 59 1.35 -11.58 -11.87
CA GLY A 59 0.62 -12.65 -12.53
C GLY A 59 1.47 -13.89 -12.67
N LYS A 60 2.01 -14.15 -13.85
CA LYS A 60 2.83 -15.34 -14.10
C LYS A 60 4.27 -15.20 -13.62
N ASN A 61 4.76 -13.98 -13.51
CA ASN A 61 6.15 -13.69 -13.20
C ASN A 61 6.30 -13.00 -11.87
N LYS A 62 7.51 -13.06 -11.35
CA LYS A 62 7.93 -12.28 -10.18
C LYS A 62 8.89 -11.22 -10.65
N ILE A 63 8.78 -10.03 -10.11
CA ILE A 63 9.66 -8.91 -10.44
C ILE A 63 10.15 -8.24 -9.17
N VAL A 64 11.32 -7.61 -9.27
CA VAL A 64 11.90 -6.84 -8.17
C VAL A 64 11.64 -5.37 -8.41
N ARG A 65 11.07 -4.69 -7.43
CA ARG A 65 10.80 -3.26 -7.50
C ARG A 65 11.15 -2.57 -6.21
N LYS A 66 11.42 -1.27 -6.32
CA LYS A 66 11.60 -0.38 -5.18
C LYS A 66 10.32 0.45 -4.99
N TYR A 67 9.90 0.56 -3.75
CA TYR A 67 8.68 1.28 -3.40
C TYR A 67 8.94 2.26 -2.27
N THR A 68 8.12 3.30 -2.21
CA THR A 68 8.04 4.20 -1.07
C THR A 68 6.60 4.22 -0.59
N GLY A 69 6.39 3.89 0.67
CA GLY A 69 5.03 3.77 1.18
C GLY A 69 4.95 3.73 2.70
N ILE A 70 3.74 3.56 3.18
CA ILE A 70 3.42 3.46 4.61
C ILE A 70 2.70 2.14 4.83
N LYS A 71 3.14 1.37 5.83
CA LYS A 71 2.42 0.15 6.22
C LYS A 71 0.98 0.48 6.54
N PHE A 72 0.06 -0.27 5.97
CA PHE A 72 -1.35 0.00 6.19
C PHE A 72 -1.76 -0.18 7.65
N LYS A 73 -1.12 -1.09 8.38
CA LYS A 73 -1.33 -1.23 9.82
C LYS A 73 -1.01 0.06 10.57
N ASP A 74 0.03 0.79 10.15
CA ASP A 74 0.39 2.06 10.76
C ASP A 74 -0.66 3.13 10.48
N VAL A 75 -1.26 3.10 9.29
CA VAL A 75 -2.37 4.00 8.94
C VAL A 75 -3.56 3.74 9.86
N LEU A 76 -3.93 2.48 10.04
CA LEU A 76 -5.04 2.11 10.92
C LEU A 76 -4.78 2.56 12.36
N ASN A 77 -3.57 2.36 12.85
CA ASN A 77 -3.21 2.78 14.20
C ASN A 77 -3.28 4.31 14.36
N THR A 78 -2.77 5.04 13.38
CA THR A 78 -2.78 6.50 13.40
C THR A 78 -4.20 7.06 13.43
N LYS A 79 -5.12 6.41 12.72
CA LYS A 79 -6.51 6.83 12.63
C LYS A 79 -7.41 6.16 13.68
N ASN A 80 -6.86 5.28 14.51
CA ASN A 80 -7.62 4.51 15.51
C ASN A 80 -8.74 3.66 14.90
N PHE A 81 -8.51 3.11 13.71
CA PHE A 81 -9.44 2.20 13.05
C PHE A 81 -9.12 0.77 13.48
N ASN A 82 -9.50 0.39 14.70
CA ASN A 82 -9.11 -0.87 15.31
C ASN A 82 -10.19 -1.95 15.26
N GLU A 83 -11.44 -1.56 15.11
CA GLU A 83 -12.56 -2.49 15.14
C GLU A 83 -13.18 -2.63 13.76
N TYR A 84 -12.87 -3.75 13.11
CA TYR A 84 -13.38 -4.08 11.79
C TYR A 84 -13.23 -5.58 11.56
N SER A 85 -14.03 -6.15 10.68
CA SER A 85 -13.88 -7.52 10.22
C SER A 85 -13.21 -7.58 8.86
N SER A 86 -13.47 -6.59 8.01
CA SER A 86 -12.86 -6.49 6.69
C SER A 86 -12.75 -5.04 6.25
N ILE A 87 -11.92 -4.79 5.23
CA ILE A 87 -11.75 -3.47 4.63
C ILE A 87 -11.82 -3.64 3.12
N THR A 88 -12.64 -2.83 2.47
CA THR A 88 -12.73 -2.79 1.02
C THR A 88 -12.06 -1.53 0.49
N PHE A 89 -11.12 -1.69 -0.41
CA PHE A 89 -10.41 -0.60 -1.06
C PHE A 89 -10.99 -0.39 -2.46
N LYS A 90 -11.28 0.85 -2.80
CA LYS A 90 -11.87 1.20 -4.10
C LYS A 90 -10.99 2.20 -4.83
N SER A 91 -10.80 1.96 -6.12
CA SER A 91 -10.01 2.84 -6.98
C SER A 91 -10.90 3.69 -7.89
N THR A 92 -10.29 4.68 -8.54
CA THR A 92 -11.00 5.55 -9.51
C THR A 92 -11.55 4.78 -10.70
N GLY A 93 -10.94 3.66 -11.06
CA GLY A 93 -11.33 2.89 -12.24
C GLY A 93 -12.42 1.86 -11.97
N GLY A 94 -13.06 1.90 -10.80
CA GLY A 94 -14.08 0.93 -10.45
C GLY A 94 -13.51 -0.39 -9.92
N LEU A 95 -12.20 -0.53 -9.85
CA LEU A 95 -11.59 -1.70 -9.23
C LEU A 95 -11.80 -1.66 -7.72
N GLN A 96 -12.02 -2.81 -7.15
CA GLN A 96 -12.09 -2.93 -5.70
C GLN A 96 -11.54 -4.26 -5.24
N VAL A 97 -11.07 -4.29 -4.01
CA VAL A 97 -10.59 -5.50 -3.36
C VAL A 97 -10.94 -5.44 -1.88
N THR A 98 -11.35 -6.56 -1.33
CA THR A 98 -11.69 -6.69 0.08
C THR A 98 -10.66 -7.56 0.78
N TYR A 99 -10.19 -7.07 1.92
CA TYR A 99 -9.25 -7.78 2.77
C TYR A 99 -9.95 -8.12 4.08
N ASP A 100 -9.90 -9.39 4.47
CA ASP A 100 -10.24 -9.76 5.85
C ASP A 100 -9.20 -9.18 6.80
N LYS A 101 -9.57 -9.03 8.06
CA LYS A 101 -8.63 -8.51 9.07
C LYS A 101 -7.32 -9.29 9.09
N SER A 102 -7.36 -10.60 8.94
CA SER A 102 -6.16 -11.44 8.92
C SER A 102 -5.28 -11.21 7.69
N GLN A 103 -5.80 -10.60 6.64
CA GLN A 103 -5.06 -10.30 5.42
C GLN A 103 -4.38 -8.93 5.47
N ILE A 104 -4.65 -8.12 6.47
CA ILE A 104 -3.94 -6.86 6.69
C ILE A 104 -2.65 -7.17 7.45
N THR A 105 -1.62 -7.56 6.72
CA THR A 105 -0.31 -7.93 7.27
C THR A 105 0.67 -6.77 7.23
N ASP A 106 1.87 -6.97 7.76
CA ASP A 106 2.94 -5.97 7.69
C ASP A 106 3.47 -5.75 6.26
N GLU A 107 3.01 -6.55 5.31
CA GLU A 107 3.41 -6.41 3.90
C GLU A 107 2.31 -5.80 3.03
N VAL A 108 1.32 -5.16 3.65
CA VAL A 108 0.32 -4.35 2.95
C VAL A 108 0.66 -2.88 3.16
N PHE A 109 0.78 -2.13 2.06
CA PHE A 109 1.25 -0.75 2.07
C PHE A 109 0.34 0.17 1.26
N LEU A 110 0.20 1.41 1.73
CA LEU A 110 -0.16 2.52 0.86
C LEU A 110 1.12 2.99 0.18
N ILE A 111 1.13 3.05 -1.15
CA ILE A 111 2.31 3.33 -1.96
C ILE A 111 2.22 4.72 -2.58
N PHE A 112 3.30 5.50 -2.48
CA PHE A 112 3.40 6.84 -3.03
C PHE A 112 4.37 6.92 -4.20
N GLN A 113 5.37 6.05 -4.25
CA GLN A 113 6.35 5.99 -5.33
C GLN A 113 6.67 4.57 -5.72
N VAL A 114 6.93 4.37 -7.00
CA VAL A 114 7.47 3.15 -7.56
C VAL A 114 8.74 3.52 -8.30
N ASN A 115 9.89 2.91 -7.92
CA ASN A 115 11.19 3.20 -8.51
C ASN A 115 11.54 4.71 -8.47
N ASP A 116 11.29 5.34 -7.32
CA ASP A 116 11.54 6.78 -7.06
C ASP A 116 10.71 7.74 -7.91
N LYS A 117 9.67 7.25 -8.55
CA LYS A 117 8.75 8.09 -9.30
C LYS A 117 7.39 8.11 -8.61
N GLY A 118 6.80 9.29 -8.48
CA GLY A 118 5.45 9.42 -7.97
C GLY A 118 4.45 8.74 -8.91
N PHE A 119 3.26 8.49 -8.40
CA PHE A 119 2.18 8.03 -9.26
C PHE A 119 1.83 9.14 -10.22
N ILE A 120 1.81 8.80 -11.49
CA ILE A 120 1.75 9.73 -12.60
C ILE A 120 0.55 10.70 -12.47
N LYS A 121 0.85 11.97 -12.68
CA LYS A 121 -0.08 13.09 -12.89
C LYS A 121 -0.89 13.58 -11.70
N ASN A 122 -1.34 12.75 -10.78
CA ASN A 122 -2.21 13.22 -9.70
C ASN A 122 -1.74 12.79 -8.32
N GLU A 123 -0.52 12.28 -8.24
CA GLU A 123 0.10 11.87 -6.98
C GLU A 123 -0.85 11.02 -6.11
N LYS A 124 -1.55 10.10 -6.76
CA LYS A 124 -2.52 9.26 -6.08
C LYS A 124 -1.84 8.10 -5.39
N VAL A 125 -2.48 7.67 -4.32
CA VAL A 125 -1.97 6.61 -3.49
C VAL A 125 -2.44 5.26 -4.04
N GLY A 126 -1.52 4.31 -4.15
CA GLY A 126 -1.86 2.93 -4.52
C GLY A 126 -1.89 2.03 -3.30
N LEU A 127 -2.50 0.88 -3.46
CA LEU A 127 -2.45 -0.20 -2.47
C LEU A 127 -1.58 -1.32 -3.02
N LEU A 128 -0.62 -1.77 -2.22
CA LEU A 128 0.24 -2.89 -2.57
C LEU A 128 0.20 -3.94 -1.47
N ALA A 129 -0.11 -5.17 -1.85
CA ALA A 129 0.05 -6.32 -0.98
C ALA A 129 1.21 -7.15 -1.52
N VAL A 130 2.39 -7.03 -0.88
CA VAL A 130 3.60 -7.68 -1.36
C VAL A 130 3.53 -9.19 -1.20
N ASP A 131 2.86 -9.66 -0.17
CA ASP A 131 2.81 -11.07 0.22
C ASP A 131 1.79 -11.90 -0.55
N ARG A 132 1.17 -11.34 -1.60
CA ARG A 132 0.13 -12.06 -2.34
C ARG A 132 0.04 -11.62 -3.79
N LEU A 133 -0.88 -12.23 -4.54
CA LEU A 133 -1.04 -12.01 -5.98
C LEU A 133 -1.35 -10.54 -6.30
N SER A 134 -0.93 -10.13 -7.49
CA SER A 134 -1.08 -8.74 -7.95
C SER A 134 -2.53 -8.23 -7.98
N ARG A 135 -3.51 -9.14 -8.08
CA ARG A 135 -4.93 -8.75 -8.06
C ARG A 135 -5.38 -8.10 -6.75
N TYR A 136 -4.60 -8.28 -5.68
CA TYR A 136 -4.85 -7.64 -4.39
C TYR A 136 -4.24 -6.25 -4.29
N SER A 137 -3.51 -5.83 -5.32
CA SER A 137 -2.87 -4.51 -5.37
C SER A 137 -3.59 -3.67 -6.42
N ILE A 138 -4.07 -2.50 -6.03
CA ILE A 138 -4.83 -1.65 -6.95
C ILE A 138 -4.29 -0.21 -6.90
N PRO A 139 -4.30 0.50 -8.06
CA PRO A 139 -3.83 1.88 -8.13
C PRO A 139 -4.91 2.86 -7.69
N ASN A 140 -4.49 4.07 -7.36
CA ASN A 140 -5.39 5.21 -7.20
C ASN A 140 -6.55 4.96 -6.24
N ILE A 141 -6.23 4.63 -5.00
CA ILE A 141 -7.25 4.45 -3.96
C ILE A 141 -7.92 5.79 -3.69
N VAL A 142 -9.24 5.80 -3.78
CA VAL A 142 -10.06 7.00 -3.51
C VAL A 142 -11.03 6.81 -2.37
N ARG A 143 -11.31 5.56 -2.03
CA ARG A 143 -12.26 5.26 -0.95
C ARG A 143 -11.89 3.96 -0.25
N ILE A 144 -12.11 3.94 1.04
CA ILE A 144 -11.94 2.75 1.89
C ILE A 144 -13.22 2.56 2.67
N ASP A 145 -13.80 1.38 2.58
CA ASP A 145 -14.97 1.00 3.38
C ASP A 145 -14.51 0.07 4.50
N ILE A 146 -14.76 0.48 5.73
CA ILE A 146 -14.42 -0.30 6.92
C ILE A 146 -15.68 -1.03 7.39
N ASN A 147 -15.66 -2.33 7.32
CA ASN A 147 -16.82 -3.18 7.55
C ASN A 147 -16.82 -3.83 8.94
#